data_141da1d261ccd3c46a9a7773f1141770
#
_entry.id   141da1d261ccd3c46a9a7773f1141770
#
_cell.length_a   1.000
_cell.length_b   1.000
_cell.length_c   1.000
_cell.angle_alpha   90.00
_cell.angle_beta   90.00
_cell.angle_gamma   90.00
#
_symmetry.space_group_name_H-M   'P 1'
#
loop_
_entity.id
_entity.type
_entity.pdbx_description
1 polymer ?
#
loop_
_entity_poly.entity_id
_entity_poly.type
_entity_poly.pdbx_seq_one_letter_code
_entity_poly.pdbx_strand_id
1 'polypeptide(L)'
;MTTEARLGQVANYVDERTGAAAWMKKNLQKVFPDHWSFLLGEIVLYSFVILLLSGTYLTFWFDPSAREVVYEGSYEPLEGVQMSAAYASTLHISFEVRGGLLMRQIHHWSALIFMAAMVAHLFRIFFTGAFRKPREANWIIGVGLLTLGIVEGFLGYSLPDDLLSGTGIRIAEAIIQAIPVVGSYLSYFAFGGAFPGEAFIPRIYIVHVLLLPGIFLALITVHLMMVWYQKHTQYPGPGRTEKNVVGYPLMPVYMAKAGGFFFIVFGVTAFLGAVASINPIWLYGPYTPGQVTAGSQPDWYMGWLDGLVRMAPPLETYLFGYTVSWNILIPGLIVPGILFTGMALYPFIESWITGDKREHHLLDRPRNAPNRTALGAMSITFMVVALINGGNDLIATQFDLSINQIMWGTRIGILVLPPLAFVITKRLCLSLQRADRELVLHGRETGRLLRLPSGEFVEVHEPISPEKAWLLTSHEQAPALELPAADARGVKRAGAIRNKIRSRMSVAHSESVPKATVNDLKEIESH
;
A
#
# COMPACT_ATOMS: atom_id res chain seq x y z
N MET A 1 -29.20 33.36 -34.63
CA MET A 1 -28.49 32.09 -34.40
C MET A 1 -28.82 31.62 -32.99
N THR A 2 -29.38 30.45 -32.85
CA THR A 2 -29.65 29.82 -31.55
C THR A 2 -28.33 29.49 -30.85
N THR A 3 -28.34 29.42 -29.51
CA THR A 3 -27.17 29.04 -28.71
C THR A 3 -26.61 27.70 -29.17
N GLU A 4 -27.43 26.74 -29.54
CA GLU A 4 -27.05 25.44 -30.07
C GLU A 4 -26.27 25.54 -31.41
N ALA A 5 -26.68 26.41 -32.30
CA ALA A 5 -25.97 26.61 -33.57
C ALA A 5 -24.56 27.22 -33.37
N ARG A 6 -24.41 28.12 -32.38
CA ARG A 6 -23.09 28.67 -32.01
C ARG A 6 -22.19 27.61 -31.36
N LEU A 7 -22.72 26.80 -30.47
CA LEU A 7 -21.98 25.70 -29.82
C LEU A 7 -21.53 24.67 -30.87
N GLY A 8 -22.40 24.33 -31.84
CA GLY A 8 -22.05 23.45 -32.95
C GLY A 8 -20.91 23.98 -33.82
N GLN A 9 -20.92 25.29 -34.12
CA GLN A 9 -19.86 25.95 -34.90
C GLN A 9 -18.52 25.93 -34.16
N VAL A 10 -18.52 26.22 -32.82
CA VAL A 10 -17.32 26.15 -32.00
C VAL A 10 -16.80 24.72 -31.91
N ALA A 11 -17.67 23.73 -31.71
CA ALA A 11 -17.29 22.32 -31.66
C ALA A 11 -16.64 21.87 -32.98
N ASN A 12 -17.25 22.20 -34.14
CA ASN A 12 -16.68 21.89 -35.44
C ASN A 12 -15.34 22.59 -35.67
N TYR A 13 -15.22 23.86 -35.30
CA TYR A 13 -13.98 24.61 -35.43
C TYR A 13 -12.84 23.97 -34.64
N VAL A 14 -13.12 23.49 -33.41
CA VAL A 14 -12.14 22.79 -32.57
C VAL A 14 -11.80 21.42 -33.17
N ASP A 15 -12.82 20.67 -33.62
CA ASP A 15 -12.62 19.32 -34.15
C ASP A 15 -11.80 19.30 -35.46
N GLU A 16 -12.08 20.21 -36.37
CA GLU A 16 -11.33 20.36 -37.63
C GLU A 16 -9.83 20.62 -37.40
N ARG A 17 -9.46 21.25 -36.28
CA ARG A 17 -8.05 21.58 -35.96
C ARG A 17 -7.35 20.56 -35.09
N THR A 18 -8.08 19.85 -34.26
CA THR A 18 -7.50 18.98 -33.21
C THR A 18 -7.86 17.50 -33.40
N GLY A 19 -8.85 17.16 -34.23
CA GLY A 19 -9.40 15.81 -34.30
C GLY A 19 -10.05 15.35 -32.99
N ALA A 20 -10.48 16.29 -32.13
CA ALA A 20 -10.95 16.05 -30.79
C ALA A 20 -12.13 15.08 -30.72
N ALA A 21 -13.08 15.15 -31.66
CA ALA A 21 -14.25 14.27 -31.65
C ALA A 21 -13.87 12.80 -31.87
N ALA A 22 -12.98 12.51 -32.80
CA ALA A 22 -12.50 11.16 -33.07
C ALA A 22 -11.70 10.62 -31.89
N TRP A 23 -10.83 11.46 -31.31
CA TRP A 23 -10.06 11.13 -30.12
C TRP A 23 -10.96 10.87 -28.92
N MET A 24 -11.93 11.74 -28.65
CA MET A 24 -12.91 11.56 -27.57
C MET A 24 -13.72 10.29 -27.75
N LYS A 25 -14.29 10.05 -28.94
CA LYS A 25 -15.07 8.85 -29.25
C LYS A 25 -14.28 7.57 -28.92
N LYS A 26 -13.02 7.49 -29.39
CA LYS A 26 -12.13 6.35 -29.15
C LYS A 26 -11.87 6.14 -27.65
N ASN A 27 -11.64 7.21 -26.89
CA ASN A 27 -11.30 7.12 -25.47
C ASN A 27 -12.53 6.88 -24.58
N LEU A 28 -13.68 7.47 -24.89
CA LEU A 28 -14.92 7.25 -24.14
C LEU A 28 -15.49 5.82 -24.31
N GLN A 29 -15.13 5.15 -25.39
CA GLN A 29 -15.50 3.75 -25.65
C GLN A 29 -14.51 2.74 -25.08
N LYS A 30 -13.42 3.19 -24.42
CA LYS A 30 -12.43 2.29 -23.83
C LYS A 30 -13.09 1.44 -22.73
N VAL A 31 -12.79 0.12 -22.75
CA VAL A 31 -13.39 -0.84 -21.84
C VAL A 31 -12.56 -0.96 -20.57
N PHE A 32 -13.22 -0.94 -19.42
CA PHE A 32 -12.66 -1.15 -18.09
C PHE A 32 -13.23 -2.43 -17.48
N PRO A 33 -12.39 -3.29 -16.87
CA PRO A 33 -12.85 -4.50 -16.22
C PRO A 33 -13.65 -4.15 -14.96
N ASP A 34 -14.71 -4.91 -14.72
CA ASP A 34 -15.59 -4.73 -13.55
C ASP A 34 -15.30 -5.81 -12.50
N HIS A 35 -14.59 -5.41 -11.45
CA HIS A 35 -14.33 -6.26 -10.29
C HIS A 35 -14.05 -5.37 -9.07
N TRP A 36 -14.64 -5.72 -7.91
CA TRP A 36 -14.53 -4.94 -6.68
C TRP A 36 -13.10 -4.55 -6.28
N SER A 37 -12.11 -5.41 -6.54
CA SER A 37 -10.71 -5.14 -6.17
C SER A 37 -10.05 -4.00 -6.97
N PHE A 38 -10.66 -3.54 -8.06
CA PHE A 38 -10.20 -2.37 -8.80
C PHE A 38 -10.63 -1.07 -8.10
N LEU A 39 -11.73 -1.13 -7.32
CA LEU A 39 -12.21 0.01 -6.53
C LEU A 39 -11.20 0.50 -5.48
N LEU A 40 -10.24 -0.35 -5.05
CA LEU A 40 -9.21 0.05 -4.09
C LEU A 40 -8.39 1.25 -4.60
N GLY A 41 -8.01 1.27 -5.89
CA GLY A 41 -7.32 2.40 -6.50
C GLY A 41 -8.21 3.65 -6.63
N GLU A 42 -9.51 3.46 -6.82
CA GLU A 42 -10.49 4.56 -6.84
C GLU A 42 -10.66 5.18 -5.46
N ILE A 43 -10.71 4.38 -4.38
CA ILE A 43 -10.75 4.89 -3.00
C ILE A 43 -9.52 5.79 -2.73
N VAL A 44 -8.32 5.35 -3.15
CA VAL A 44 -7.10 6.17 -3.04
C VAL A 44 -7.27 7.51 -3.75
N LEU A 45 -7.70 7.49 -5.02
CA LEU A 45 -7.88 8.71 -5.82
C LEU A 45 -8.93 9.64 -5.22
N TYR A 46 -10.06 9.12 -4.79
CA TYR A 46 -11.15 9.92 -4.24
C TYR A 46 -10.80 10.50 -2.87
N SER A 47 -10.16 9.73 -2.01
CA SER A 47 -9.63 10.24 -0.73
C SER A 47 -8.60 11.35 -0.96
N PHE A 48 -7.75 11.23 -1.98
CA PHE A 48 -6.80 12.29 -2.33
C PHE A 48 -7.50 13.58 -2.80
N VAL A 49 -8.57 13.47 -3.60
CA VAL A 49 -9.38 14.65 -3.99
C VAL A 49 -10.00 15.32 -2.75
N ILE A 50 -10.54 14.52 -1.81
CA ILE A 50 -11.10 15.04 -0.57
C ILE A 50 -10.03 15.72 0.28
N LEU A 51 -8.81 15.15 0.35
CA LEU A 51 -7.66 15.75 1.03
C LEU A 51 -7.30 17.12 0.45
N LEU A 52 -7.22 17.25 -0.88
CA LEU A 52 -6.94 18.52 -1.53
C LEU A 52 -8.00 19.58 -1.21
N LEU A 53 -9.28 19.21 -1.29
CA LEU A 53 -10.38 20.14 -1.03
C LEU A 53 -10.44 20.57 0.44
N SER A 54 -10.39 19.61 1.36
CA SER A 54 -10.42 19.90 2.81
C SER A 54 -9.15 20.61 3.29
N GLY A 55 -7.99 20.20 2.76
CA GLY A 55 -6.70 20.85 3.06
C GLY A 55 -6.69 22.33 2.61
N THR A 56 -7.16 22.60 1.38
CA THR A 56 -7.31 23.99 0.88
C THR A 56 -8.20 24.81 1.80
N TYR A 57 -9.32 24.25 2.30
CA TYR A 57 -10.14 24.96 3.27
C TYR A 57 -9.37 25.28 4.57
N LEU A 58 -8.60 24.32 5.09
CA LEU A 58 -7.85 24.50 6.34
C LEU A 58 -6.75 25.56 6.22
N THR A 59 -6.15 25.73 5.04
CA THR A 59 -5.10 26.77 4.83
C THR A 59 -5.58 28.19 5.03
N PHE A 60 -6.88 28.48 4.93
CA PHE A 60 -7.43 29.80 5.18
C PHE A 60 -7.37 30.24 6.65
N TRP A 61 -7.24 29.29 7.57
CA TRP A 61 -7.38 29.53 9.01
C TRP A 61 -6.12 29.16 9.80
N PHE A 62 -5.21 28.39 9.22
CA PHE A 62 -4.02 27.89 9.89
C PHE A 62 -2.87 28.92 9.84
N ASP A 63 -2.26 29.21 10.99
CA ASP A 63 -1.04 30.03 11.09
C ASP A 63 0.21 29.14 11.22
N PRO A 64 1.03 28.96 10.17
CA PRO A 64 2.18 28.07 10.19
C PRO A 64 3.39 28.70 10.91
N SER A 65 3.23 29.12 12.16
CA SER A 65 4.25 29.82 12.91
C SER A 65 4.52 29.17 14.26
N ALA A 66 5.80 28.99 14.59
CA ALA A 66 6.26 28.57 15.91
C ALA A 66 6.34 29.76 16.92
N ARG A 67 5.94 30.96 16.50
CA ARG A 67 5.92 32.14 17.39
C ARG A 67 5.02 31.88 18.59
N GLU A 68 5.53 32.17 19.78
CA GLU A 68 4.78 32.03 21.02
C GLU A 68 3.68 33.07 21.16
N VAL A 69 2.49 32.60 21.55
CA VAL A 69 1.31 33.43 21.85
C VAL A 69 0.65 32.93 23.13
N VAL A 70 -0.02 33.83 23.84
CA VAL A 70 -0.92 33.44 24.93
C VAL A 70 -2.28 33.14 24.33
N TYR A 71 -2.86 31.98 24.65
CA TYR A 71 -4.16 31.60 24.13
C TYR A 71 -5.29 32.34 24.86
N GLU A 72 -6.11 33.06 24.11
CA GLU A 72 -7.28 33.81 24.57
C GLU A 72 -8.58 33.34 23.89
N GLY A 73 -8.59 32.13 23.33
CA GLY A 73 -9.73 31.59 22.60
C GLY A 73 -10.75 30.89 23.49
N SER A 74 -11.79 30.33 22.87
CA SER A 74 -12.99 29.81 23.54
C SER A 74 -12.79 28.45 24.27
N TYR A 75 -11.62 27.80 24.14
CA TYR A 75 -11.36 26.54 24.86
C TYR A 75 -10.78 26.84 26.25
N GLU A 76 -11.64 27.06 27.23
CA GLU A 76 -11.32 27.47 28.61
C GLU A 76 -10.17 26.69 29.29
N PRO A 77 -10.02 25.35 29.12
CA PRO A 77 -8.94 24.61 29.78
C PRO A 77 -7.52 25.05 29.39
N LEU A 78 -7.35 25.74 28.27
CA LEU A 78 -6.06 26.24 27.79
C LEU A 78 -5.99 27.78 27.77
N GLU A 79 -6.99 28.51 28.29
CA GLU A 79 -6.96 29.98 28.41
C GLU A 79 -5.76 30.43 29.25
N GLY A 80 -5.04 31.42 28.76
CA GLY A 80 -3.84 31.96 29.40
C GLY A 80 -2.58 31.09 29.25
N VAL A 81 -2.66 29.93 28.61
CA VAL A 81 -1.50 29.07 28.37
C VAL A 81 -0.68 29.60 27.19
N GLN A 82 0.65 29.62 27.38
CA GLN A 82 1.59 29.97 26.32
C GLN A 82 1.75 28.79 25.35
N MET A 83 1.67 29.03 24.04
CA MET A 83 1.72 28.02 23.00
C MET A 83 2.20 28.65 21.68
N SER A 84 2.51 27.79 20.68
CA SER A 84 2.81 28.28 19.33
C SER A 84 1.56 28.81 18.64
N ALA A 85 1.72 29.77 17.71
CA ALA A 85 0.62 30.26 16.90
C ALA A 85 -0.01 29.16 16.04
N ALA A 86 0.76 28.14 15.62
CA ALA A 86 0.27 26.95 14.93
C ALA A 86 -0.73 26.18 15.79
N TYR A 87 -0.40 25.91 17.05
CA TYR A 87 -1.30 25.24 17.97
C TYR A 87 -2.55 26.07 18.27
N ALA A 88 -2.36 27.38 18.58
CA ALA A 88 -3.47 28.29 18.82
C ALA A 88 -4.44 28.38 17.64
N SER A 89 -3.91 28.49 16.39
CA SER A 89 -4.75 28.50 15.19
C SER A 89 -5.50 27.18 14.97
N THR A 90 -4.91 26.04 15.35
CA THR A 90 -5.59 24.75 15.28
C THR A 90 -6.73 24.63 16.31
N LEU A 91 -6.57 25.22 17.50
CA LEU A 91 -7.67 25.36 18.47
C LEU A 91 -8.77 26.29 17.91
N HIS A 92 -8.41 27.42 17.34
CA HIS A 92 -9.35 28.34 16.68
C HIS A 92 -10.15 27.63 15.57
N ILE A 93 -9.48 26.87 14.69
CA ILE A 93 -10.16 26.03 13.68
C ILE A 93 -11.14 25.06 14.32
N SER A 94 -10.76 24.44 15.45
CA SER A 94 -11.55 23.39 16.08
C SER A 94 -12.77 23.91 16.82
N PHE A 95 -12.71 25.08 17.44
CA PHE A 95 -13.74 25.57 18.36
C PHE A 95 -14.46 26.85 17.91
N GLU A 96 -13.87 27.67 17.05
CA GLU A 96 -14.40 28.99 16.70
C GLU A 96 -14.82 29.08 15.23
N VAL A 97 -14.09 28.41 14.31
CA VAL A 97 -14.45 28.38 12.89
C VAL A 97 -15.66 27.47 12.66
N ARG A 98 -16.73 28.03 12.08
CA ARG A 98 -17.94 27.25 11.78
C ARG A 98 -17.62 26.09 10.84
N GLY A 99 -17.82 24.85 11.29
CA GLY A 99 -17.49 23.63 10.56
C GLY A 99 -15.99 23.29 10.52
N GLY A 100 -15.14 24.07 11.19
CA GLY A 100 -13.68 23.89 11.18
C GLY A 100 -13.27 22.52 11.75
N LEU A 101 -13.83 22.13 12.89
CA LEU A 101 -13.58 20.81 13.46
C LEU A 101 -13.97 19.70 12.48
N LEU A 102 -15.15 19.79 11.86
CA LEU A 102 -15.59 18.79 10.89
C LEU A 102 -14.63 18.69 9.70
N MET A 103 -14.21 19.82 9.15
CA MET A 103 -13.26 19.84 8.02
C MET A 103 -11.89 19.27 8.40
N ARG A 104 -11.39 19.56 9.61
CA ARG A 104 -10.15 18.98 10.13
C ARG A 104 -10.30 17.46 10.31
N GLN A 105 -11.44 16.99 10.83
CA GLN A 105 -11.72 15.56 10.98
C GLN A 105 -11.88 14.85 9.62
N ILE A 106 -12.60 15.44 8.66
CA ILE A 106 -12.69 14.91 7.29
C ILE A 106 -11.30 14.81 6.66
N HIS A 107 -10.46 15.82 6.83
CA HIS A 107 -9.09 15.81 6.30
C HIS A 107 -8.28 14.63 6.89
N HIS A 108 -8.27 14.49 8.20
CA HIS A 108 -7.51 13.43 8.87
C HIS A 108 -8.07 12.02 8.56
N TRP A 109 -9.40 11.82 8.59
CA TRP A 109 -10.01 10.55 8.18
C TRP A 109 -9.72 10.21 6.72
N SER A 110 -9.73 11.21 5.83
CA SER A 110 -9.34 11.01 4.43
C SER A 110 -7.90 10.54 4.31
N ALA A 111 -6.97 11.06 5.13
CA ALA A 111 -5.58 10.62 5.15
C ALA A 111 -5.45 9.16 5.61
N LEU A 112 -6.16 8.75 6.67
CA LEU A 112 -6.15 7.37 7.15
C LEU A 112 -6.73 6.40 6.12
N ILE A 113 -7.84 6.76 5.47
CA ILE A 113 -8.48 5.94 4.42
C ILE A 113 -7.60 5.89 3.17
N PHE A 114 -7.00 7.02 2.76
CA PHE A 114 -6.05 7.10 1.66
C PHE A 114 -4.90 6.11 1.84
N MET A 115 -4.26 6.12 3.02
CA MET A 115 -3.17 5.21 3.33
C MET A 115 -3.61 3.76 3.41
N ALA A 116 -4.74 3.46 4.05
CA ALA A 116 -5.28 2.11 4.15
C ALA A 116 -5.63 1.53 2.77
N ALA A 117 -6.30 2.32 1.93
CA ALA A 117 -6.64 1.91 0.57
C ALA A 117 -5.40 1.74 -0.30
N MET A 118 -4.37 2.58 -0.13
CA MET A 118 -3.10 2.47 -0.86
C MET A 118 -2.35 1.18 -0.50
N VAL A 119 -2.27 0.84 0.79
CA VAL A 119 -1.68 -0.42 1.24
C VAL A 119 -2.47 -1.62 0.72
N ALA A 120 -3.81 -1.59 0.80
CA ALA A 120 -4.66 -2.66 0.27
C ALA A 120 -4.54 -2.78 -1.25
N HIS A 121 -4.46 -1.65 -1.98
CA HIS A 121 -4.23 -1.62 -3.41
C HIS A 121 -2.87 -2.23 -3.78
N LEU A 122 -1.81 -1.87 -3.06
CA LEU A 122 -0.47 -2.44 -3.25
C LEU A 122 -0.48 -3.96 -3.00
N PHE A 123 -1.13 -4.44 -1.94
CA PHE A 123 -1.27 -5.87 -1.68
C PHE A 123 -2.01 -6.58 -2.82
N ARG A 124 -3.11 -6.01 -3.30
CA ARG A 124 -3.83 -6.56 -4.45
C ARG A 124 -2.92 -6.68 -5.67
N ILE A 125 -2.17 -5.63 -6.02
CA ILE A 125 -1.23 -5.64 -7.15
C ILE A 125 -0.14 -6.70 -6.94
N PHE A 126 0.42 -6.79 -5.73
CA PHE A 126 1.48 -7.72 -5.40
C PHE A 126 1.01 -9.19 -5.46
N PHE A 127 -0.05 -9.55 -4.72
CA PHE A 127 -0.50 -10.94 -4.62
C PHE A 127 -1.05 -11.50 -5.93
N THR A 128 -1.59 -10.64 -6.80
CA THR A 128 -2.10 -11.05 -8.11
C THR A 128 -1.09 -10.94 -9.25
N GLY A 129 0.13 -10.45 -8.98
CA GLY A 129 1.16 -10.28 -9.99
C GLY A 129 0.85 -9.22 -11.05
N ALA A 130 -0.02 -8.25 -10.73
CA ALA A 130 -0.40 -7.18 -11.65
C ALA A 130 0.76 -6.23 -12.00
N PHE A 131 1.83 -6.23 -11.23
CA PHE A 131 3.07 -5.46 -11.44
C PHE A 131 3.96 -6.02 -12.54
N ARG A 132 3.72 -7.26 -13.02
CA ARG A 132 4.55 -7.89 -14.05
C ARG A 132 4.49 -7.10 -15.36
N LYS A 133 5.45 -7.39 -16.24
CA LYS A 133 5.56 -6.71 -17.54
C LYS A 133 4.19 -6.57 -18.23
N PRO A 134 3.83 -5.38 -18.75
CA PRO A 134 4.65 -4.16 -18.93
C PRO A 134 4.52 -3.12 -17.81
N ARG A 135 4.15 -3.49 -16.57
CA ARG A 135 3.74 -2.56 -15.49
C ARG A 135 4.77 -2.34 -14.41
N GLU A 136 6.03 -2.77 -14.63
CA GLU A 136 7.12 -2.65 -13.65
C GLU A 136 7.38 -1.19 -13.26
N ALA A 137 7.41 -0.28 -14.25
CA ALA A 137 7.59 1.14 -14.00
C ALA A 137 6.41 1.74 -13.22
N ASN A 138 5.18 1.32 -13.55
CA ASN A 138 3.98 1.76 -12.84
C ASN A 138 3.95 1.27 -11.38
N TRP A 139 4.49 0.09 -11.11
CA TRP A 139 4.70 -0.43 -9.77
C TRP A 139 5.68 0.44 -8.97
N ILE A 140 6.82 0.84 -9.56
CA ILE A 140 7.80 1.73 -8.90
C ILE A 140 7.13 3.05 -8.52
N ILE A 141 6.33 3.63 -9.41
CA ILE A 141 5.58 4.86 -9.11
C ILE A 141 4.61 4.62 -7.95
N GLY A 142 3.91 3.48 -7.92
CA GLY A 142 3.01 3.12 -6.82
C GLY A 142 3.73 2.99 -5.47
N VAL A 143 4.91 2.36 -5.44
CA VAL A 143 5.77 2.29 -4.24
C VAL A 143 6.26 3.68 -3.83
N GLY A 144 6.63 4.52 -4.80
CA GLY A 144 7.00 5.92 -4.56
C GLY A 144 5.85 6.72 -3.94
N LEU A 145 4.64 6.57 -4.48
CA LEU A 145 3.44 7.21 -3.93
C LEU A 145 3.16 6.77 -2.48
N LEU A 146 3.31 5.46 -2.17
CA LEU A 146 3.16 4.98 -0.80
C LEU A 146 4.20 5.59 0.14
N THR A 147 5.46 5.64 -0.29
CA THR A 147 6.54 6.23 0.52
C THR A 147 6.30 7.72 0.77
N LEU A 148 5.93 8.46 -0.27
CA LEU A 148 5.57 9.87 -0.15
C LEU A 148 4.33 10.07 0.73
N GLY A 149 3.33 9.16 0.66
CA GLY A 149 2.13 9.22 1.50
C GLY A 149 2.44 9.10 2.98
N ILE A 150 3.39 8.24 3.36
CA ILE A 150 3.88 8.13 4.73
C ILE A 150 4.50 9.45 5.19
N VAL A 151 5.36 10.05 4.36
CA VAL A 151 6.01 11.32 4.68
C VAL A 151 4.99 12.46 4.75
N GLU A 152 4.08 12.54 3.78
CA GLU A 152 3.03 13.57 3.70
C GLU A 152 2.12 13.53 4.93
N GLY A 153 1.67 12.34 5.32
CA GLY A 153 0.85 12.17 6.51
C GLY A 153 1.59 12.54 7.79
N PHE A 154 2.88 12.17 7.91
CA PHE A 154 3.73 12.57 9.03
C PHE A 154 3.85 14.10 9.15
N LEU A 155 4.11 14.77 8.03
CA LEU A 155 4.22 16.22 8.02
C LEU A 155 2.86 16.88 8.37
N GLY A 156 1.75 16.33 7.86
CA GLY A 156 0.41 16.85 8.10
C GLY A 156 -0.01 16.83 9.56
N TYR A 157 0.10 15.69 10.23
CA TYR A 157 -0.28 15.61 11.64
C TYR A 157 0.72 16.30 12.57
N SER A 158 1.90 16.66 12.06
CA SER A 158 2.92 17.40 12.80
C SER A 158 2.68 18.91 12.82
N LEU A 159 1.85 19.46 11.93
CA LEU A 159 1.57 20.89 11.81
C LEU A 159 0.94 21.52 13.07
N PRO A 160 0.01 20.86 13.78
CA PRO A 160 -0.62 21.44 14.97
C PRO A 160 0.33 21.77 16.11
N ASP A 161 1.54 21.24 16.13
CA ASP A 161 2.54 21.49 17.19
C ASP A 161 2.04 21.13 18.59
N ASP A 162 1.30 20.04 18.69
CA ASP A 162 0.85 19.47 19.95
C ASP A 162 1.90 18.51 20.56
N LEU A 163 1.75 18.15 21.82
CA LEU A 163 2.73 17.33 22.55
C LEU A 163 2.93 15.93 21.93
N LEU A 164 1.88 15.33 21.33
CA LEU A 164 1.97 14.04 20.63
C LEU A 164 2.82 14.19 19.37
N SER A 165 2.47 15.12 18.49
CA SER A 165 3.18 15.33 17.22
C SER A 165 4.61 15.83 17.45
N GLY A 166 4.83 16.70 18.43
CA GLY A 166 6.17 17.18 18.79
C GLY A 166 7.07 16.06 19.30
N THR A 167 6.53 15.10 20.05
CA THR A 167 7.27 13.87 20.43
C THR A 167 7.69 13.07 19.21
N GLY A 168 6.79 12.91 18.21
CA GLY A 168 7.10 12.25 16.93
C GLY A 168 8.17 12.97 16.12
N ILE A 169 8.11 14.30 16.06
CA ILE A 169 9.13 15.16 15.41
C ILE A 169 10.51 14.95 16.06
N ARG A 170 10.56 14.86 17.39
CA ARG A 170 11.82 14.63 18.12
C ARG A 170 12.43 13.25 17.81
N ILE A 171 11.60 12.23 17.64
CA ILE A 171 12.06 10.89 17.19
C ILE A 171 12.61 10.98 15.76
N ALA A 172 11.93 11.68 14.87
CA ALA A 172 12.41 11.89 13.50
C ALA A 172 13.73 12.66 13.46
N GLU A 173 13.89 13.68 14.30
CA GLU A 173 15.13 14.43 14.47
C GLU A 173 16.27 13.51 14.93
N ALA A 174 16.04 12.66 15.92
CA ALA A 174 17.01 11.68 16.40
C ALA A 174 17.42 10.68 15.29
N ILE A 175 16.50 10.24 14.44
CA ILE A 175 16.80 9.38 13.28
C ILE A 175 17.70 10.13 12.28
N ILE A 176 17.42 11.39 12.00
CA ILE A 176 18.23 12.22 11.12
C ILE A 176 19.64 12.39 11.72
N GLN A 177 19.75 12.71 12.99
CA GLN A 177 21.05 12.88 13.66
C GLN A 177 21.87 11.60 13.73
N ALA A 178 21.23 10.42 13.79
CA ALA A 178 21.91 9.15 13.77
C ALA A 178 22.64 8.84 12.46
N ILE A 179 22.40 9.61 11.38
CA ILE A 179 23.11 9.43 10.11
C ILE A 179 24.56 9.91 10.28
N PRO A 180 25.56 9.02 10.14
CA PRO A 180 26.95 9.38 10.37
C PRO A 180 27.39 10.53 9.45
N VAL A 181 28.22 11.43 9.98
CA VAL A 181 28.85 12.55 9.28
C VAL A 181 27.90 13.67 8.88
N VAL A 182 26.76 13.37 8.24
CA VAL A 182 25.86 14.39 7.65
C VAL A 182 24.62 14.65 8.49
N GLY A 183 24.31 13.81 9.49
CA GLY A 183 23.06 13.89 10.25
C GLY A 183 22.84 15.25 10.93
N SER A 184 23.86 15.79 11.58
CA SER A 184 23.79 17.11 12.24
C SER A 184 23.54 18.26 11.23
N TYR A 185 24.14 18.18 10.06
CA TYR A 185 23.90 19.18 9.00
C TYR A 185 22.49 19.08 8.45
N LEU A 186 21.98 17.87 8.25
CA LEU A 186 20.61 17.63 7.79
C LEU A 186 19.58 18.09 8.84
N SER A 187 19.83 17.80 10.13
CA SER A 187 19.00 18.28 11.24
C SER A 187 19.00 19.81 11.30
N TYR A 188 20.18 20.45 11.27
CA TYR A 188 20.28 21.91 11.24
C TYR A 188 19.54 22.54 10.04
N PHE A 189 19.68 21.93 8.86
CA PHE A 189 18.95 22.37 7.67
C PHE A 189 17.43 22.21 7.82
N ALA A 190 16.96 21.08 8.35
CA ALA A 190 15.52 20.82 8.52
C ALA A 190 14.88 21.76 9.54
N PHE A 191 15.52 21.90 10.71
CA PHE A 191 14.98 22.68 11.83
C PHE A 191 15.38 24.18 11.81
N GLY A 192 16.37 24.54 11.01
CA GLY A 192 16.85 25.93 10.91
C GLY A 192 17.70 26.38 12.07
N GLY A 193 18.24 25.43 12.87
CA GLY A 193 19.04 25.68 14.06
C GLY A 193 18.94 24.54 15.05
N ALA A 194 19.10 24.85 16.34
CA ALA A 194 18.87 23.88 17.41
C ALA A 194 17.39 23.49 17.47
N PHE A 195 17.15 22.20 17.75
CA PHE A 195 15.78 21.68 17.90
C PHE A 195 15.06 22.32 19.10
N PRO A 196 13.75 22.68 19.01
CA PRO A 196 12.83 22.44 17.88
C PRO A 196 12.94 23.42 16.71
N GLY A 197 13.57 24.58 16.89
CA GLY A 197 13.76 25.63 15.88
C GLY A 197 12.47 26.30 15.40
N GLU A 198 12.54 27.61 15.18
CA GLU A 198 11.37 28.38 14.71
C GLU A 198 11.03 28.13 13.23
N ALA A 199 12.01 27.66 12.44
CA ALA A 199 11.85 27.49 11.00
C ALA A 199 11.17 26.17 10.61
N PHE A 200 11.02 25.21 11.52
CA PHE A 200 10.53 23.88 11.19
C PHE A 200 9.07 23.90 10.73
N ILE A 201 8.15 24.45 11.54
CA ILE A 201 6.71 24.51 11.21
C ILE A 201 6.45 25.19 9.86
N PRO A 202 6.98 26.41 9.59
CA PRO A 202 6.81 27.03 8.28
C PRO A 202 7.34 26.18 7.11
N ARG A 203 8.46 25.50 7.30
CA ARG A 203 9.05 24.64 6.25
C ARG A 203 8.19 23.42 5.96
N ILE A 204 7.79 22.69 6.98
CA ILE A 204 6.94 21.51 6.78
C ILE A 204 5.56 21.88 6.23
N TYR A 205 5.05 23.08 6.56
CA TYR A 205 3.80 23.59 5.99
C TYR A 205 3.89 23.71 4.46
N ILE A 206 4.91 24.39 3.94
CA ILE A 206 5.11 24.52 2.48
C ILE A 206 5.32 23.16 1.81
N VAL A 207 6.05 22.25 2.46
CA VAL A 207 6.24 20.90 1.92
C VAL A 207 4.91 20.15 1.86
N HIS A 208 4.09 20.21 2.92
CA HIS A 208 2.81 19.52 3.03
C HIS A 208 1.71 20.12 2.14
N VAL A 209 1.59 21.45 2.04
CA VAL A 209 0.46 22.04 1.29
C VAL A 209 0.75 22.24 -0.20
N LEU A 210 2.01 22.29 -0.62
CA LEU A 210 2.39 22.63 -1.99
C LEU A 210 3.31 21.58 -2.64
N LEU A 211 4.48 21.30 -2.04
CA LEU A 211 5.50 20.52 -2.70
C LEU A 211 5.08 19.07 -2.88
N LEU A 212 4.73 18.35 -1.81
CA LEU A 212 4.33 16.96 -1.88
C LEU A 212 3.01 16.76 -2.62
N PRO A 213 1.93 17.53 -2.37
CA PRO A 213 0.71 17.43 -3.19
C PRO A 213 0.96 17.69 -4.68
N GLY A 214 1.84 18.61 -5.04
CA GLY A 214 2.26 18.83 -6.43
C GLY A 214 2.95 17.60 -7.04
N ILE A 215 3.86 16.97 -6.29
CA ILE A 215 4.52 15.72 -6.71
C ILE A 215 3.49 14.59 -6.81
N PHE A 216 2.56 14.47 -5.87
CA PHE A 216 1.46 13.49 -5.93
C PHE A 216 0.63 13.66 -7.20
N LEU A 217 0.19 14.88 -7.52
CA LEU A 217 -0.58 15.15 -8.73
C LEU A 217 0.18 14.72 -9.99
N ALA A 218 1.47 15.03 -10.07
CA ALA A 218 2.31 14.62 -11.20
C ALA A 218 2.43 13.10 -11.29
N LEU A 219 2.76 12.42 -10.19
CA LEU A 219 2.95 10.97 -10.16
C LEU A 219 1.64 10.20 -10.37
N ILE A 220 0.52 10.64 -9.78
CA ILE A 220 -0.81 10.04 -9.99
C ILE A 220 -1.20 10.19 -11.46
N THR A 221 -0.96 11.36 -12.07
CA THR A 221 -1.24 11.58 -13.50
C THR A 221 -0.46 10.58 -14.36
N VAL A 222 0.85 10.45 -14.14
CA VAL A 222 1.68 9.49 -14.89
C VAL A 222 1.23 8.04 -14.61
N HIS A 223 0.92 7.70 -13.36
CA HIS A 223 0.42 6.38 -12.95
C HIS A 223 -0.85 5.99 -13.71
N LEU A 224 -1.83 6.88 -13.76
CA LEU A 224 -3.09 6.68 -14.47
C LEU A 224 -2.90 6.65 -15.99
N MET A 225 -2.04 7.51 -16.54
CA MET A 225 -1.68 7.47 -17.96
C MET A 225 -1.06 6.14 -18.35
N MET A 226 -0.15 5.59 -17.52
CA MET A 226 0.44 4.28 -17.79
C MET A 226 -0.62 3.17 -17.77
N VAL A 227 -1.54 3.16 -16.79
CA VAL A 227 -2.69 2.21 -16.79
C VAL A 227 -3.52 2.36 -18.05
N TRP A 228 -3.75 3.60 -18.49
CA TRP A 228 -4.53 3.89 -19.70
C TRP A 228 -3.89 3.29 -20.96
N TYR A 229 -2.58 3.42 -21.14
CA TYR A 229 -1.86 2.95 -22.33
C TYR A 229 -1.50 1.46 -22.26
N GLN A 230 -1.14 0.95 -21.08
CA GLN A 230 -0.74 -0.45 -20.88
C GLN A 230 -1.90 -1.42 -20.76
N LYS A 231 -3.16 -0.94 -20.80
CA LYS A 231 -4.41 -1.66 -20.53
C LYS A 231 -4.53 -2.14 -19.06
N HIS A 232 -5.77 -2.35 -18.64
CA HIS A 232 -6.06 -2.94 -17.35
C HIS A 232 -5.72 -4.44 -17.33
N THR A 233 -5.27 -4.92 -16.16
CA THR A 233 -5.26 -6.34 -15.85
C THR A 233 -6.67 -6.82 -15.56
N GLN A 234 -6.94 -8.10 -15.77
CA GLN A 234 -8.22 -8.74 -15.48
C GLN A 234 -8.03 -10.13 -14.90
N TYR A 235 -8.98 -10.60 -14.10
CA TYR A 235 -8.97 -11.99 -13.65
C TYR A 235 -9.30 -12.92 -14.79
N PRO A 236 -8.72 -14.15 -14.81
CA PRO A 236 -9.11 -15.18 -15.75
C PRO A 236 -10.62 -15.44 -15.72
N GLY A 237 -11.22 -15.68 -16.86
CA GLY A 237 -12.65 -15.95 -17.00
C GLY A 237 -13.06 -16.08 -18.46
N PRO A 238 -14.33 -16.41 -18.76
CA PRO A 238 -14.82 -16.55 -20.10
C PRO A 238 -14.52 -15.34 -20.99
N GLY A 239 -13.99 -15.57 -22.17
CA GLY A 239 -13.65 -14.54 -23.15
C GLY A 239 -12.48 -13.62 -22.78
N ARG A 240 -11.83 -13.80 -21.62
CA ARG A 240 -10.71 -13.00 -21.14
C ARG A 240 -9.38 -13.61 -21.52
N THR A 241 -8.55 -12.84 -22.19
CA THR A 241 -7.24 -13.27 -22.69
C THR A 241 -6.15 -12.26 -22.36
N GLU A 242 -4.89 -12.61 -22.62
CA GLU A 242 -3.76 -11.68 -22.50
C GLU A 242 -3.81 -10.51 -23.51
N LYS A 243 -4.72 -10.56 -24.51
CA LYS A 243 -4.77 -9.56 -25.60
C LYS A 243 -5.97 -8.63 -25.55
N ASN A 244 -7.02 -8.96 -24.78
CA ASN A 244 -8.25 -8.18 -24.70
C ASN A 244 -8.52 -7.67 -23.27
N VAL A 245 -9.54 -6.82 -23.13
CA VAL A 245 -10.14 -6.42 -21.86
C VAL A 245 -11.64 -6.62 -21.96
N VAL A 246 -12.22 -7.32 -20.99
CA VAL A 246 -13.66 -7.57 -20.87
C VAL A 246 -14.20 -6.78 -19.68
N GLY A 247 -15.24 -5.97 -19.91
CA GLY A 247 -15.83 -5.11 -18.90
C GLY A 247 -16.83 -4.13 -19.51
N TYR A 248 -16.92 -2.93 -18.95
CA TYR A 248 -17.85 -1.88 -19.41
C TYR A 248 -17.12 -0.73 -20.09
N PRO A 249 -17.73 -0.10 -21.09
CA PRO A 249 -17.17 1.10 -21.70
C PRO A 249 -17.12 2.24 -20.67
N LEU A 250 -16.13 3.13 -20.83
CA LEU A 250 -15.97 4.29 -19.95
C LEU A 250 -17.28 5.09 -19.86
N MET A 251 -17.87 5.46 -21.01
CA MET A 251 -19.15 6.13 -21.08
C MET A 251 -20.23 5.19 -21.61
N PRO A 252 -21.44 5.21 -21.02
CA PRO A 252 -21.82 5.94 -19.80
C PRO A 252 -21.60 5.13 -18.51
N VAL A 253 -21.42 3.79 -18.61
CA VAL A 253 -21.60 2.87 -17.48
C VAL A 253 -20.52 3.03 -16.42
N TYR A 254 -19.23 3.01 -16.82
CA TYR A 254 -18.15 3.10 -15.86
C TYR A 254 -18.13 4.46 -15.15
N MET A 255 -18.34 5.56 -15.90
CA MET A 255 -18.40 6.91 -15.33
C MET A 255 -19.54 7.08 -14.30
N ALA A 256 -20.71 6.48 -14.56
CA ALA A 256 -21.82 6.53 -13.60
C ALA A 256 -21.49 5.75 -12.32
N LYS A 257 -20.88 4.56 -12.44
CA LYS A 257 -20.40 3.76 -11.30
C LYS A 257 -19.33 4.50 -10.50
N ALA A 258 -18.31 5.02 -11.17
CA ALA A 258 -17.18 5.74 -10.57
C ALA A 258 -17.65 7.03 -9.85
N GLY A 259 -18.54 7.81 -10.47
CA GLY A 259 -19.11 8.99 -9.85
C GLY A 259 -19.99 8.67 -8.62
N GLY A 260 -20.83 7.64 -8.70
CA GLY A 260 -21.61 7.17 -7.55
C GLY A 260 -20.70 6.70 -6.41
N PHE A 261 -19.63 5.99 -6.73
CA PHE A 261 -18.68 5.49 -5.75
C PHE A 261 -17.87 6.62 -5.08
N PHE A 262 -17.53 7.69 -5.82
CA PHE A 262 -16.94 8.90 -5.23
C PHE A 262 -17.82 9.46 -4.11
N PHE A 263 -19.12 9.60 -4.33
CA PHE A 263 -20.04 10.11 -3.31
C PHE A 263 -20.18 9.16 -2.11
N ILE A 264 -20.06 7.84 -2.31
CA ILE A 264 -20.02 6.88 -1.21
C ILE A 264 -18.76 7.09 -0.36
N VAL A 265 -17.58 7.19 -0.98
CA VAL A 265 -16.31 7.43 -0.27
C VAL A 265 -16.37 8.76 0.48
N PHE A 266 -16.85 9.82 -0.15
CA PHE A 266 -17.03 11.12 0.49
C PHE A 266 -18.01 11.05 1.66
N GLY A 267 -19.17 10.40 1.48
CA GLY A 267 -20.18 10.25 2.52
C GLY A 267 -19.67 9.48 3.75
N VAL A 268 -18.93 8.38 3.52
CA VAL A 268 -18.30 7.61 4.60
C VAL A 268 -17.27 8.47 5.35
N THR A 269 -16.42 9.19 4.62
CA THR A 269 -15.40 10.05 5.23
C THR A 269 -16.02 11.18 6.03
N ALA A 270 -17.05 11.84 5.48
CA ALA A 270 -17.78 12.90 6.17
C ALA A 270 -18.51 12.38 7.42
N PHE A 271 -19.14 11.20 7.32
CA PHE A 271 -19.78 10.55 8.46
C PHE A 271 -18.77 10.25 9.57
N LEU A 272 -17.64 9.61 9.25
CA LEU A 272 -16.59 9.36 10.24
C LEU A 272 -16.06 10.66 10.85
N GLY A 273 -15.85 11.71 10.05
CA GLY A 273 -15.46 13.03 10.54
C GLY A 273 -16.46 13.66 11.50
N ALA A 274 -17.76 13.37 11.32
CA ALA A 274 -18.80 13.91 12.17
C ALA A 274 -18.99 13.13 13.49
N VAL A 275 -18.84 11.79 13.48
CA VAL A 275 -19.20 10.95 14.63
C VAL A 275 -18.02 10.35 15.38
N ALA A 276 -16.86 10.26 14.76
CA ALA A 276 -15.66 9.63 15.30
C ALA A 276 -14.49 10.62 15.33
N SER A 277 -14.33 11.31 16.46
CA SER A 277 -13.21 12.25 16.65
C SER A 277 -11.90 11.48 16.72
N ILE A 278 -10.94 11.90 15.92
CA ILE A 278 -9.55 11.41 15.95
C ILE A 278 -8.61 12.58 16.17
N ASN A 279 -7.45 12.30 16.77
CA ASN A 279 -6.41 13.29 17.06
C ASN A 279 -6.97 14.56 17.74
N PRO A 280 -7.54 14.43 18.97
CA PRO A 280 -8.07 15.56 19.73
C PRO A 280 -6.91 16.33 20.38
N ILE A 281 -6.26 17.20 19.61
CA ILE A 281 -5.02 17.88 20.00
C ILE A 281 -5.14 18.67 21.29
N TRP A 282 -6.34 19.18 21.59
CA TRP A 282 -6.63 19.91 22.84
C TRP A 282 -6.47 19.08 24.11
N LEU A 283 -6.51 17.74 24.00
CA LEU A 283 -6.26 16.82 25.11
C LEU A 283 -4.78 16.54 25.32
N TYR A 284 -3.95 16.74 24.29
CA TYR A 284 -2.52 16.50 24.37
C TYR A 284 -1.76 17.72 24.92
N GLY A 285 -2.29 18.90 24.74
CA GLY A 285 -1.63 20.17 25.08
C GLY A 285 -0.59 20.63 24.04
N PRO A 286 -0.08 21.84 24.19
CA PRO A 286 0.96 22.38 23.30
C PRO A 286 2.28 21.64 23.48
N TYR A 287 3.08 21.58 22.43
CA TYR A 287 4.40 20.97 22.50
C TYR A 287 5.34 21.74 23.44
N THR A 288 5.99 21.01 24.31
CA THR A 288 7.02 21.54 25.21
C THR A 288 8.25 20.63 25.09
N PRO A 289 9.43 21.14 24.65
CA PRO A 289 10.62 20.30 24.39
C PRO A 289 11.12 19.52 25.59
N GLY A 290 10.85 19.98 26.80
CA GLY A 290 11.23 19.31 28.06
C GLY A 290 10.30 18.18 28.48
N GLN A 291 9.19 17.97 27.75
CA GLN A 291 8.18 16.96 28.08
C GLN A 291 8.06 15.91 26.96
N VAL A 292 7.71 14.69 27.38
CA VAL A 292 7.27 13.63 26.47
C VAL A 292 5.97 13.06 27.02
N THR A 293 5.06 12.64 26.15
CA THR A 293 3.82 11.99 26.59
C THR A 293 3.94 10.48 26.45
N ALA A 294 3.52 9.76 27.47
CA ALA A 294 3.25 8.33 27.35
C ALA A 294 1.93 8.14 26.58
N GLY A 295 1.82 7.05 25.81
CA GLY A 295 0.64 6.83 24.99
C GLY A 295 0.60 7.70 23.71
N SER A 296 1.74 8.24 23.31
CA SER A 296 1.91 8.96 22.03
C SER A 296 2.20 7.99 20.92
N GLN A 297 1.18 7.54 20.23
CA GLN A 297 1.35 6.77 19.01
C GLN A 297 1.18 7.67 17.80
N PRO A 298 2.08 7.56 16.80
CA PRO A 298 1.85 8.19 15.52
C PRO A 298 0.66 7.53 14.83
N ASP A 299 0.15 8.13 13.77
CA ASP A 299 -0.83 7.48 12.90
C ASP A 299 -0.36 6.06 12.51
N TRP A 300 -1.31 5.14 12.37
CA TRP A 300 -1.04 3.70 12.25
C TRP A 300 -0.02 3.33 11.15
N TYR A 301 0.02 4.09 10.05
CA TYR A 301 0.95 3.84 8.93
C TYR A 301 2.41 4.20 9.28
N MET A 302 2.65 4.91 10.36
CA MET A 302 3.98 5.19 10.94
C MET A 302 4.30 4.27 12.13
N GLY A 303 3.29 3.69 12.77
CA GLY A 303 3.44 2.93 14.01
C GLY A 303 4.41 1.74 13.93
N TRP A 304 4.55 1.12 12.74
CA TRP A 304 5.54 0.05 12.54
C TRP A 304 6.98 0.55 12.65
N LEU A 305 7.26 1.77 12.17
CA LEU A 305 8.58 2.39 12.25
C LEU A 305 8.91 2.74 13.71
N ASP A 306 7.97 3.35 14.41
CA ASP A 306 8.07 3.63 15.85
C ASP A 306 8.32 2.33 16.64
N GLY A 307 7.58 1.26 16.33
CA GLY A 307 7.77 -0.03 16.96
C GLY A 307 9.12 -0.67 16.70
N LEU A 308 9.69 -0.52 15.51
CA LEU A 308 11.05 -0.98 15.22
C LEU A 308 12.09 -0.23 16.05
N VAL A 309 11.96 1.09 16.17
CA VAL A 309 12.87 1.92 16.98
C VAL A 309 12.76 1.54 18.47
N ARG A 310 11.54 1.40 19.00
CA ARG A 310 11.30 1.01 20.41
C ARG A 310 11.85 -0.37 20.76
N MET A 311 11.82 -1.35 19.84
CA MET A 311 12.32 -2.70 20.12
C MET A 311 13.81 -2.87 19.91
N ALA A 312 14.50 -1.92 19.29
CA ALA A 312 15.92 -2.05 18.99
C ALA A 312 16.77 -2.21 20.28
N PRO A 313 17.74 -3.12 20.31
CA PRO A 313 18.65 -3.23 21.46
C PRO A 313 19.60 -2.03 21.50
N PRO A 314 20.06 -1.59 22.68
CA PRO A 314 20.97 -0.45 22.83
C PRO A 314 22.38 -0.83 22.30
N LEU A 315 22.58 -0.65 21.00
CA LEU A 315 23.82 -0.96 20.30
C LEU A 315 24.43 0.33 19.75
N GLU A 316 25.61 0.66 20.26
CA GLU A 316 26.38 1.83 19.82
C GLU A 316 27.84 1.44 19.61
N THR A 317 28.49 2.09 18.66
CA THR A 317 29.93 1.94 18.41
C THR A 317 30.56 3.29 18.17
N TYR A 318 31.80 3.45 18.62
CA TYR A 318 32.58 4.64 18.35
C TYR A 318 33.54 4.36 17.18
N LEU A 319 33.33 5.07 16.07
CA LEU A 319 34.09 4.90 14.83
C LEU A 319 34.53 6.25 14.28
N PHE A 320 35.80 6.41 13.99
CA PHE A 320 36.38 7.61 13.34
C PHE A 320 36.01 8.94 14.04
N GLY A 321 35.92 8.96 15.36
CA GLY A 321 35.54 10.16 16.11
C GLY A 321 34.04 10.39 16.28
N TYR A 322 33.19 9.48 15.77
CA TYR A 322 31.73 9.58 15.85
C TYR A 322 31.13 8.42 16.63
N THR A 323 30.10 8.71 17.43
CA THR A 323 29.22 7.66 17.97
C THR A 323 28.19 7.29 16.92
N VAL A 324 28.19 6.02 16.52
CA VAL A 324 27.18 5.46 15.61
C VAL A 324 26.15 4.72 16.45
N SER A 325 24.94 5.28 16.55
CA SER A 325 23.80 4.72 17.29
C SER A 325 23.03 3.75 16.40
N TRP A 326 23.47 2.48 16.35
CA TRP A 326 22.85 1.44 15.52
C TRP A 326 21.40 1.14 15.93
N ASN A 327 21.08 1.30 17.21
CA ASN A 327 19.73 1.17 17.75
C ASN A 327 18.71 2.16 17.16
N ILE A 328 19.17 3.25 16.55
CA ILE A 328 18.33 4.23 15.83
C ILE A 328 18.54 4.08 14.32
N LEU A 329 19.78 3.99 13.87
CA LEU A 329 20.12 3.99 12.45
C LEU A 329 19.55 2.76 11.70
N ILE A 330 19.66 1.57 12.31
CA ILE A 330 19.14 0.33 11.68
C ILE A 330 17.63 0.38 11.55
N PRO A 331 16.83 0.51 12.63
CA PRO A 331 15.38 0.48 12.52
C PRO A 331 14.79 1.72 11.84
N GLY A 332 15.38 2.90 12.06
CA GLY A 332 14.84 4.16 11.55
C GLY A 332 15.15 4.44 10.09
N LEU A 333 16.27 3.91 9.54
CA LEU A 333 16.71 4.25 8.19
C LEU A 333 17.05 3.01 7.34
N ILE A 334 17.88 2.09 7.84
CA ILE A 334 18.39 0.97 7.04
C ILE A 334 17.27 -0.02 6.72
N VAL A 335 16.50 -0.45 7.70
CA VAL A 335 15.39 -1.42 7.49
C VAL A 335 14.31 -0.83 6.56
N PRO A 336 13.81 0.40 6.77
CA PRO A 336 12.90 1.03 5.81
C PRO A 336 13.49 1.17 4.41
N GLY A 337 14.76 1.58 4.30
CA GLY A 337 15.46 1.69 3.03
C GLY A 337 15.52 0.37 2.27
N ILE A 338 15.88 -0.72 2.94
CA ILE A 338 15.90 -2.07 2.35
C ILE A 338 14.48 -2.50 1.96
N LEU A 339 13.48 -2.27 2.82
CA LEU A 339 12.10 -2.66 2.57
C LEU A 339 11.54 -1.98 1.32
N PHE A 340 11.57 -0.66 1.25
CA PHE A 340 11.02 0.10 0.13
C PHE A 340 11.80 -0.10 -1.17
N THR A 341 13.15 -0.19 -1.09
CA THR A 341 13.97 -0.52 -2.25
C THR A 341 13.69 -1.94 -2.75
N GLY A 342 13.60 -2.91 -1.85
CA GLY A 342 13.25 -4.29 -2.18
C GLY A 342 11.87 -4.40 -2.81
N MET A 343 10.87 -3.66 -2.29
CA MET A 343 9.54 -3.57 -2.88
C MET A 343 9.59 -2.97 -4.30
N ALA A 344 10.27 -1.84 -4.49
CA ALA A 344 10.38 -1.18 -5.79
C ALA A 344 11.04 -2.08 -6.84
N LEU A 345 12.08 -2.82 -6.46
CA LEU A 345 12.84 -3.70 -7.34
C LEU A 345 12.21 -5.09 -7.52
N TYR A 346 11.17 -5.42 -6.76
CA TYR A 346 10.59 -6.76 -6.75
C TYR A 346 10.18 -7.31 -8.13
N PRO A 347 9.55 -6.55 -9.05
CA PRO A 347 9.20 -7.04 -10.39
C PRO A 347 10.42 -7.53 -11.18
N PHE A 348 11.53 -6.84 -11.07
CA PHE A 348 12.77 -7.20 -11.76
C PHE A 348 13.44 -8.41 -11.12
N ILE A 349 13.39 -8.51 -9.78
CA ILE A 349 13.90 -9.66 -9.03
C ILE A 349 13.08 -10.91 -9.38
N GLU A 350 11.75 -10.83 -9.38
CA GLU A 350 10.88 -11.95 -9.75
C GLU A 350 11.11 -12.38 -11.21
N SER A 351 11.13 -11.42 -12.15
CA SER A 351 11.43 -11.72 -13.57
C SER A 351 12.82 -12.33 -13.75
N TRP A 352 13.81 -11.87 -12.99
CA TRP A 352 15.14 -12.45 -13.02
C TRP A 352 15.17 -13.86 -12.44
N ILE A 353 14.49 -14.13 -11.33
CA ILE A 353 14.42 -15.46 -10.69
C ILE A 353 13.67 -16.45 -11.57
N THR A 354 12.50 -16.08 -12.06
CA THR A 354 11.63 -16.97 -12.87
C THR A 354 12.11 -17.11 -14.31
N GLY A 355 12.85 -16.12 -14.84
CA GLY A 355 13.18 -16.02 -16.25
C GLY A 355 12.02 -15.61 -17.15
N ASP A 356 10.86 -15.30 -16.57
CA ASP A 356 9.68 -14.88 -17.32
C ASP A 356 9.79 -13.41 -17.77
N LYS A 357 9.74 -13.21 -19.08
CA LYS A 357 9.81 -11.90 -19.73
C LYS A 357 8.57 -11.57 -20.56
N ARG A 358 7.56 -12.43 -20.50
CA ARG A 358 6.30 -12.26 -21.24
C ARG A 358 5.49 -11.09 -20.65
N GLU A 359 4.59 -10.56 -21.44
CA GLU A 359 3.56 -9.62 -20.98
C GLU A 359 2.43 -10.39 -20.30
N HIS A 360 1.89 -9.82 -19.22
CA HIS A 360 0.85 -10.41 -18.41
C HIS A 360 -0.29 -9.43 -18.21
N HIS A 361 -1.45 -9.73 -18.78
CA HIS A 361 -2.70 -8.99 -18.60
C HIS A 361 -3.70 -9.76 -17.74
N LEU A 362 -3.58 -11.08 -17.69
CA LEU A 362 -4.32 -11.92 -16.76
C LEU A 362 -3.64 -11.97 -15.39
N LEU A 363 -4.45 -11.85 -14.35
CA LEU A 363 -4.02 -11.88 -12.97
C LEU A 363 -3.81 -13.31 -12.48
N ASP A 364 -2.79 -13.50 -11.64
CA ASP A 364 -2.58 -14.75 -10.95
C ASP A 364 -3.57 -14.91 -9.78
N ARG A 365 -3.92 -16.16 -9.47
CA ARG A 365 -4.43 -16.51 -8.15
C ARG A 365 -3.24 -16.58 -7.19
N PRO A 366 -3.32 -16.01 -5.99
CA PRO A 366 -2.19 -16.04 -5.03
C PRO A 366 -1.64 -17.43 -4.78
N ARG A 367 -2.51 -18.46 -4.73
CA ARG A 367 -2.08 -19.87 -4.55
C ARG A 367 -1.21 -20.40 -5.69
N ASN A 368 -1.30 -19.82 -6.90
CA ASN A 368 -0.51 -20.23 -8.06
C ASN A 368 0.89 -19.59 -8.09
N ALA A 369 1.16 -18.64 -7.18
CA ALA A 369 2.46 -18.03 -6.97
C ALA A 369 2.91 -18.20 -5.49
N PRO A 370 3.18 -19.44 -5.03
CA PRO A 370 3.36 -19.74 -3.60
C PRO A 370 4.50 -18.98 -2.94
N ASN A 371 5.62 -18.75 -3.64
CA ASN A 371 6.74 -18.00 -3.08
C ASN A 371 6.43 -16.52 -2.95
N ARG A 372 5.80 -15.90 -3.97
CA ARG A 372 5.35 -14.50 -3.91
C ARG A 372 4.37 -14.32 -2.75
N THR A 373 3.38 -15.22 -2.67
CA THR A 373 2.34 -15.16 -1.63
C THR A 373 2.94 -15.35 -0.23
N ALA A 374 3.86 -16.29 -0.08
CA ALA A 374 4.56 -16.55 1.18
C ALA A 374 5.47 -15.36 1.59
N LEU A 375 6.16 -14.73 0.63
CA LEU A 375 6.96 -13.53 0.88
C LEU A 375 6.09 -12.36 1.31
N GLY A 376 4.94 -12.17 0.66
CA GLY A 376 3.98 -11.14 1.07
C GLY A 376 3.45 -11.36 2.50
N ALA A 377 3.06 -12.60 2.84
CA ALA A 377 2.63 -12.95 4.19
C ALA A 377 3.73 -12.74 5.23
N MET A 378 4.97 -13.10 4.91
CA MET A 378 6.14 -12.83 5.76
C MET A 378 6.33 -11.34 6.02
N SER A 379 6.26 -10.52 4.97
CA SER A 379 6.41 -9.05 5.08
C SER A 379 5.27 -8.41 5.88
N ILE A 380 4.03 -8.85 5.67
CA ILE A 380 2.88 -8.40 6.46
C ILE A 380 3.07 -8.76 7.94
N THR A 381 3.47 -10.01 8.23
CA THR A 381 3.71 -10.45 9.60
C THR A 381 4.81 -9.63 10.27
N PHE A 382 5.90 -9.33 9.56
CA PHE A 382 6.96 -8.44 10.05
C PHE A 382 6.41 -7.06 10.42
N MET A 383 5.63 -6.44 9.53
CA MET A 383 5.04 -5.12 9.75
C MET A 383 4.02 -5.12 10.90
N VAL A 384 3.21 -6.18 11.03
CA VAL A 384 2.23 -6.31 12.13
C VAL A 384 2.93 -6.46 13.48
N VAL A 385 3.98 -7.28 13.59
CA VAL A 385 4.75 -7.41 14.84
C VAL A 385 5.40 -6.09 15.22
N ALA A 386 5.97 -5.38 14.25
CA ALA A 386 6.53 -4.06 14.47
C ALA A 386 5.46 -3.06 14.93
N LEU A 387 4.29 -3.03 14.26
CA LEU A 387 3.16 -2.17 14.63
C LEU A 387 2.64 -2.46 16.05
N ILE A 388 2.53 -3.73 16.44
CA ILE A 388 2.14 -4.12 17.81
C ILE A 388 3.10 -3.52 18.83
N ASN A 389 4.41 -3.57 18.56
CA ASN A 389 5.38 -2.96 19.47
C ASN A 389 5.32 -1.41 19.46
N GLY A 390 4.84 -0.78 18.39
CA GLY A 390 4.59 0.66 18.36
C GLY A 390 3.53 1.12 19.36
N GLY A 391 2.59 0.23 19.72
CA GLY A 391 1.59 0.46 20.77
C GLY A 391 1.92 -0.21 22.11
N ASN A 392 3.18 -0.52 22.40
CA ASN A 392 3.56 -1.33 23.58
C ASN A 392 3.15 -0.71 24.91
N ASP A 393 3.16 0.59 25.04
CA ASP A 393 2.72 1.34 26.23
C ASP A 393 1.20 1.28 26.42
N LEU A 394 0.41 1.38 25.35
CA LEU A 394 -1.04 1.20 25.40
C LEU A 394 -1.41 -0.25 25.77
N ILE A 395 -0.71 -1.23 25.17
CA ILE A 395 -0.92 -2.65 25.47
C ILE A 395 -0.53 -2.93 26.93
N ALA A 396 0.59 -2.37 27.40
CA ALA A 396 1.04 -2.49 28.79
C ALA A 396 -0.04 -1.99 29.75
N THR A 397 -0.57 -0.81 29.51
CA THR A 397 -1.61 -0.19 30.37
C THR A 397 -2.94 -0.95 30.30
N GLN A 398 -3.36 -1.40 29.11
CA GLN A 398 -4.66 -2.04 28.90
C GLN A 398 -4.70 -3.47 29.48
N PHE A 399 -3.58 -4.20 29.43
CA PHE A 399 -3.51 -5.62 29.83
C PHE A 399 -2.70 -5.84 31.09
N ASP A 400 -2.29 -4.79 31.80
CA ASP A 400 -1.47 -4.85 33.02
C ASP A 400 -0.17 -5.67 32.83
N LEU A 401 0.50 -5.44 31.71
CA LEU A 401 1.76 -6.09 31.36
C LEU A 401 2.93 -5.10 31.51
N SER A 402 4.12 -5.60 31.80
CA SER A 402 5.29 -4.73 31.72
C SER A 402 5.70 -4.46 30.28
N ILE A 403 6.17 -3.24 29.99
CA ILE A 403 6.71 -2.87 28.66
C ILE A 403 7.84 -3.84 28.25
N ASN A 404 8.65 -4.29 29.20
CA ASN A 404 9.71 -5.26 28.93
C ASN A 404 9.19 -6.62 28.46
N GLN A 405 8.08 -7.11 29.02
CA GLN A 405 7.47 -8.37 28.56
C GLN A 405 7.01 -8.26 27.10
N ILE A 406 6.34 -7.16 26.75
CA ILE A 406 5.86 -6.90 25.38
C ILE A 406 7.06 -6.77 24.43
N MET A 407 8.06 -5.99 24.83
CA MET A 407 9.26 -5.75 24.02
C MET A 407 10.05 -7.03 23.75
N TRP A 408 10.24 -7.92 24.75
CA TRP A 408 10.89 -9.21 24.51
C TRP A 408 10.03 -10.15 23.71
N GLY A 409 8.71 -10.17 23.93
CA GLY A 409 7.77 -10.94 23.11
C GLY A 409 7.82 -10.53 21.64
N THR A 410 7.84 -9.24 21.35
CA THR A 410 7.91 -8.71 19.97
C THR A 410 9.31 -8.88 19.36
N ARG A 411 10.40 -8.78 20.11
CA ARG A 411 11.78 -9.09 19.66
C ARG A 411 11.90 -10.55 19.20
N ILE A 412 11.38 -11.49 19.99
CA ILE A 412 11.34 -12.90 19.61
C ILE A 412 10.36 -13.09 18.43
N GLY A 413 9.19 -12.46 18.52
CA GLY A 413 8.14 -12.54 17.49
C GLY A 413 8.62 -12.09 16.12
N ILE A 414 9.37 -10.99 16.01
CA ILE A 414 9.84 -10.47 14.72
C ILE A 414 10.89 -11.36 14.05
N LEU A 415 11.59 -12.18 14.83
CA LEU A 415 12.56 -13.14 14.31
C LEU A 415 11.90 -14.47 13.92
N VAL A 416 10.86 -14.89 14.64
CA VAL A 416 10.25 -16.23 14.51
C VAL A 416 9.00 -16.21 13.63
N LEU A 417 8.09 -15.25 13.84
CA LEU A 417 6.78 -15.25 13.18
C LEU A 417 6.84 -15.01 11.66
N PRO A 418 7.65 -14.09 11.11
CA PRO A 418 7.73 -13.90 9.67
C PRO A 418 8.23 -15.12 8.92
N PRO A 419 9.35 -15.80 9.29
CA PRO A 419 9.75 -17.07 8.67
C PRO A 419 8.69 -18.16 8.79
N LEU A 420 8.02 -18.26 9.94
CA LEU A 420 6.94 -19.22 10.16
C LEU A 420 5.75 -18.92 9.22
N ALA A 421 5.35 -17.66 9.08
CA ALA A 421 4.31 -17.23 8.15
C ALA A 421 4.66 -17.59 6.69
N PHE A 422 5.94 -17.43 6.30
CA PHE A 422 6.41 -17.86 4.99
C PHE A 422 6.19 -19.37 4.77
N VAL A 423 6.64 -20.19 5.71
CA VAL A 423 6.55 -21.66 5.58
C VAL A 423 5.09 -22.12 5.57
N ILE A 424 4.27 -21.60 6.48
CA ILE A 424 2.83 -21.94 6.57
C ILE A 424 2.11 -21.54 5.29
N THR A 425 2.27 -20.29 4.85
CA THR A 425 1.59 -19.78 3.65
C THR A 425 1.99 -20.55 2.40
N LYS A 426 3.28 -20.87 2.24
CA LYS A 426 3.76 -21.68 1.11
C LYS A 426 3.12 -23.06 1.12
N ARG A 427 3.08 -23.75 2.27
CA ARG A 427 2.44 -25.07 2.41
C ARG A 427 0.95 -25.01 2.13
N LEU A 428 0.25 -23.98 2.61
CA LEU A 428 -1.17 -23.77 2.30
C LEU A 428 -1.42 -23.57 0.81
N CYS A 429 -0.61 -22.75 0.13
CA CYS A 429 -0.73 -22.58 -1.32
C CYS A 429 -0.56 -23.89 -2.08
N LEU A 430 0.46 -24.68 -1.73
CA LEU A 430 0.70 -25.99 -2.35
C LEU A 430 -0.42 -26.98 -2.05
N SER A 431 -0.96 -27.00 -0.83
CA SER A 431 -2.10 -27.85 -0.46
C SER A 431 -3.35 -27.48 -1.27
N LEU A 432 -3.62 -26.18 -1.43
CA LEU A 432 -4.75 -25.72 -2.24
C LEU A 432 -4.58 -26.03 -3.73
N GLN A 433 -3.35 -26.03 -4.26
CA GLN A 433 -3.09 -26.47 -5.64
C GLN A 433 -3.35 -27.97 -5.82
N ARG A 434 -2.98 -28.80 -4.83
CA ARG A 434 -3.31 -30.25 -4.85
C ARG A 434 -4.82 -30.44 -4.82
N ALA A 435 -5.54 -29.74 -3.96
CA ALA A 435 -7.00 -29.80 -3.91
C ALA A 435 -7.65 -29.37 -5.25
N ASP A 436 -7.12 -28.30 -5.90
CA ASP A 436 -7.58 -27.89 -7.23
C ASP A 436 -7.32 -29.00 -8.28
N ARG A 437 -6.18 -29.71 -8.19
CA ARG A 437 -5.83 -30.83 -9.08
C ARG A 437 -6.78 -32.01 -8.88
N GLU A 438 -7.00 -32.45 -7.64
CA GLU A 438 -7.93 -33.53 -7.32
C GLU A 438 -9.34 -33.20 -7.83
N LEU A 439 -9.78 -31.95 -7.64
CA LEU A 439 -11.09 -31.50 -8.11
C LEU A 439 -11.22 -31.57 -9.65
N VAL A 440 -10.14 -31.29 -10.41
CA VAL A 440 -10.14 -31.36 -11.88
C VAL A 440 -10.12 -32.83 -12.35
N LEU A 441 -9.35 -33.68 -11.66
CA LEU A 441 -9.17 -35.08 -12.09
C LEU A 441 -10.34 -35.98 -11.68
N HIS A 442 -10.92 -35.76 -10.50
CA HIS A 442 -11.88 -36.66 -9.90
C HIS A 442 -13.27 -36.05 -9.71
N GLY A 443 -13.45 -34.75 -9.99
CA GLY A 443 -14.70 -34.07 -9.77
C GLY A 443 -14.92 -33.68 -8.29
N ARG A 444 -16.15 -33.25 -7.98
CA ARG A 444 -16.57 -32.84 -6.64
C ARG A 444 -17.20 -34.05 -5.91
N GLU A 445 -16.76 -34.31 -4.69
CA GLU A 445 -17.43 -35.22 -3.76
C GLU A 445 -18.87 -34.79 -3.53
N THR A 446 -19.81 -35.72 -3.71
CA THR A 446 -21.25 -35.47 -3.53
C THR A 446 -21.75 -35.86 -2.14
N GLY A 447 -20.95 -36.58 -1.37
CA GLY A 447 -21.36 -37.22 -0.10
C GLY A 447 -22.37 -38.36 -0.29
N ARG A 448 -22.65 -38.77 -1.53
CA ARG A 448 -23.50 -39.91 -1.82
C ARG A 448 -22.64 -41.18 -1.88
N LEU A 449 -23.10 -42.20 -1.21
CA LEU A 449 -22.50 -43.55 -1.27
C LEU A 449 -23.37 -44.47 -2.13
N LEU A 450 -22.80 -45.06 -3.15
CA LEU A 450 -23.46 -46.07 -3.98
C LEU A 450 -22.95 -47.42 -3.53
N ARG A 451 -23.88 -48.38 -3.23
CA ARG A 451 -23.54 -49.75 -2.91
C ARG A 451 -23.32 -50.55 -4.19
N LEU A 452 -22.15 -51.13 -4.33
CA LEU A 452 -21.82 -51.99 -5.44
C LEU A 452 -22.44 -53.41 -5.29
N PRO A 453 -22.60 -54.19 -6.37
CA PRO A 453 -23.11 -55.56 -6.31
C PRO A 453 -22.31 -56.49 -5.41
N SER A 454 -21.00 -56.20 -5.21
CA SER A 454 -20.12 -56.88 -4.27
C SER A 454 -20.43 -56.63 -2.80
N GLY A 455 -21.29 -55.62 -2.50
CA GLY A 455 -21.63 -55.18 -1.14
C GLY A 455 -20.78 -54.04 -0.60
N GLU A 456 -19.71 -53.66 -1.31
CA GLU A 456 -18.87 -52.50 -0.99
C GLU A 456 -19.55 -51.18 -1.39
N PHE A 457 -19.09 -50.06 -0.80
CA PHE A 457 -19.61 -48.74 -1.11
C PHE A 457 -18.56 -47.95 -1.86
N VAL A 458 -19.01 -47.20 -2.88
CA VAL A 458 -18.22 -46.23 -3.61
C VAL A 458 -18.81 -44.85 -3.42
N GLU A 459 -17.96 -43.86 -3.21
CA GLU A 459 -18.37 -42.47 -3.14
C GLU A 459 -18.63 -41.92 -4.56
N VAL A 460 -19.76 -41.26 -4.74
CA VAL A 460 -20.14 -40.68 -6.04
C VAL A 460 -19.56 -39.31 -6.18
N HIS A 461 -18.72 -39.11 -7.19
CA HIS A 461 -18.17 -37.83 -7.58
C HIS A 461 -18.93 -37.27 -8.79
N GLU A 462 -19.15 -35.95 -8.80
CA GLU A 462 -19.71 -35.23 -9.95
C GLU A 462 -18.64 -34.45 -10.67
N PRO A 463 -18.53 -34.53 -12.00
CA PRO A 463 -17.63 -33.68 -12.77
C PRO A 463 -17.87 -32.21 -12.50
N ILE A 464 -16.80 -31.41 -12.45
CA ILE A 464 -16.94 -29.94 -12.38
C ILE A 464 -17.29 -29.38 -13.76
N SER A 465 -17.94 -28.21 -13.80
CA SER A 465 -18.26 -27.56 -15.06
C SER A 465 -16.98 -27.28 -15.87
N PRO A 466 -17.03 -27.35 -17.22
CA PRO A 466 -15.89 -27.06 -18.09
C PRO A 466 -15.29 -25.67 -17.81
N GLU A 467 -16.14 -24.68 -17.53
CA GLU A 467 -15.71 -23.33 -17.14
C GLU A 467 -14.85 -23.33 -15.86
N LYS A 468 -15.27 -24.07 -14.83
CA LYS A 468 -14.53 -24.19 -13.58
C LYS A 468 -13.22 -24.95 -13.80
N ALA A 469 -13.22 -26.03 -14.56
CA ALA A 469 -12.01 -26.76 -14.92
C ALA A 469 -11.02 -25.84 -15.64
N TRP A 470 -11.49 -25.06 -16.63
CA TRP A 470 -10.66 -24.09 -17.33
C TRP A 470 -10.09 -23.03 -16.38
N LEU A 471 -10.89 -22.46 -15.47
CA LEU A 471 -10.42 -21.50 -14.47
C LEU A 471 -9.32 -22.07 -13.57
N LEU A 472 -9.37 -23.35 -13.25
CA LEU A 472 -8.37 -24.00 -12.41
C LEU A 472 -7.07 -24.31 -13.17
N THR A 473 -7.15 -24.55 -14.49
CA THR A 473 -6.03 -25.00 -15.33
C THR A 473 -5.45 -23.93 -16.24
N SER A 474 -6.11 -22.77 -16.41
CA SER A 474 -5.76 -21.75 -17.42
C SER A 474 -4.54 -20.90 -17.10
N HIS A 475 -3.91 -21.07 -15.92
CA HIS A 475 -2.72 -20.30 -15.59
C HIS A 475 -1.49 -20.80 -16.35
N GLU A 476 -0.76 -19.86 -16.95
CA GLU A 476 0.51 -20.16 -17.60
C GLU A 476 1.66 -20.09 -16.61
N GLN A 477 2.34 -21.22 -16.46
CA GLN A 477 3.58 -21.26 -15.66
C GLN A 477 4.74 -20.63 -16.42
N ALA A 478 5.68 -20.04 -15.67
CA ALA A 478 6.96 -19.66 -16.23
C ALA A 478 7.69 -20.93 -16.72
N PRO A 479 8.34 -20.88 -17.91
CA PRO A 479 9.11 -22.02 -18.40
C PRO A 479 10.20 -22.40 -17.39
N ALA A 480 10.43 -23.72 -17.24
CA ALA A 480 11.49 -24.23 -16.38
C ALA A 480 12.85 -23.65 -16.82
N LEU A 481 13.64 -23.22 -15.84
CA LEU A 481 15.00 -22.76 -16.11
C LEU A 481 15.88 -23.97 -16.42
N GLU A 482 16.30 -24.09 -17.66
CA GLU A 482 17.29 -25.09 -18.05
C GLU A 482 18.64 -24.81 -17.39
N LEU A 483 19.17 -25.81 -16.69
CA LEU A 483 20.54 -25.74 -16.17
C LEU A 483 21.49 -25.95 -17.34
N PRO A 484 22.51 -25.07 -17.55
CA PRO A 484 23.49 -25.30 -18.59
C PRO A 484 24.20 -26.63 -18.35
N ALA A 485 24.20 -27.47 -19.36
CA ALA A 485 24.92 -28.74 -19.33
C ALA A 485 26.43 -28.49 -19.11
N ALA A 486 27.09 -29.35 -18.38
CA ALA A 486 28.54 -29.37 -18.34
C ALA A 486 29.07 -29.69 -19.75
N ASP A 487 30.23 -29.15 -20.10
CA ASP A 487 30.89 -29.50 -21.34
C ASP A 487 31.41 -30.98 -21.29
N ALA A 488 31.93 -31.49 -22.40
CA ALA A 488 32.47 -32.84 -22.48
C ALA A 488 33.61 -33.15 -21.49
N ARG A 489 34.17 -32.13 -20.85
CA ARG A 489 35.21 -32.20 -19.81
C ARG A 489 34.67 -32.04 -18.40
N GLY A 490 33.34 -32.00 -18.22
CA GLY A 490 32.70 -31.81 -16.94
C GLY A 490 32.79 -30.37 -16.38
N VAL A 491 33.31 -29.41 -17.16
CA VAL A 491 33.42 -28.02 -16.74
C VAL A 491 32.05 -27.35 -16.86
N LYS A 492 31.59 -26.78 -15.76
CA LYS A 492 30.32 -26.04 -15.73
C LYS A 492 30.47 -24.72 -16.48
N ARG A 493 29.56 -24.47 -17.42
CA ARG A 493 29.53 -23.21 -18.18
C ARG A 493 29.36 -22.00 -17.25
N ALA A 494 29.89 -20.84 -17.69
CA ALA A 494 29.67 -19.57 -17.01
C ALA A 494 28.18 -19.35 -16.71
N GLY A 495 27.86 -18.98 -15.49
CA GLY A 495 26.47 -18.79 -15.04
C GLY A 495 25.80 -20.04 -14.44
N ALA A 496 26.45 -21.22 -14.41
CA ALA A 496 25.87 -22.42 -13.81
C ALA A 496 25.47 -22.23 -12.34
N ILE A 497 26.29 -21.53 -11.54
CA ILE A 497 25.99 -21.21 -10.14
C ILE A 497 24.77 -20.29 -10.07
N ARG A 498 24.75 -19.23 -10.89
CA ARG A 498 23.62 -18.31 -10.98
C ARG A 498 22.32 -19.03 -11.32
N ASN A 499 22.33 -19.88 -12.34
CA ASN A 499 21.17 -20.63 -12.77
C ASN A 499 20.75 -21.69 -11.72
N LYS A 500 21.71 -22.28 -10.99
CA LYS A 500 21.41 -23.18 -9.87
C LYS A 500 20.72 -22.44 -8.71
N ILE A 501 21.17 -21.22 -8.38
CA ILE A 501 20.52 -20.39 -7.38
C ILE A 501 19.10 -20.02 -7.86
N ARG A 502 18.98 -19.52 -9.09
CA ARG A 502 17.68 -19.18 -9.69
C ARG A 502 16.73 -20.38 -9.72
N SER A 503 17.19 -21.56 -10.13
CA SER A 503 16.36 -22.76 -10.15
C SER A 503 15.87 -23.14 -8.75
N ARG A 504 16.71 -23.04 -7.71
CA ARG A 504 16.29 -23.28 -6.32
C ARG A 504 15.26 -22.25 -5.81
N MET A 505 15.33 -21.02 -6.27
CA MET A 505 14.41 -19.96 -5.90
C MET A 505 13.13 -19.97 -6.74
N SER A 506 13.22 -20.35 -8.02
CA SER A 506 12.06 -20.45 -8.93
C SER A 506 11.30 -21.76 -8.76
N VAL A 507 11.97 -22.83 -8.38
CA VAL A 507 11.42 -24.16 -8.07
C VAL A 507 10.73 -24.15 -6.70
N ALA A 508 9.91 -23.20 -6.49
CA ALA A 508 8.73 -23.47 -5.72
C ALA A 508 7.74 -24.07 -6.69
N HIS A 509 7.92 -25.34 -6.89
CA HIS A 509 7.07 -26.08 -7.76
C HIS A 509 5.64 -25.89 -7.32
N SER A 510 4.89 -25.23 -8.17
CA SER A 510 3.51 -25.59 -8.32
C SER A 510 3.53 -27.08 -8.69
N GLU A 511 2.91 -27.92 -7.91
CA GLU A 511 2.40 -29.18 -8.45
C GLU A 511 1.36 -28.73 -9.48
N SER A 512 1.81 -28.61 -10.74
CA SER A 512 0.97 -28.07 -11.79
C SER A 512 -0.23 -28.98 -11.96
N VAL A 513 -1.40 -28.42 -11.89
CA VAL A 513 -2.59 -29.06 -12.45
C VAL A 513 -2.27 -29.27 -13.93
N PRO A 514 -2.33 -30.50 -14.45
CA PRO A 514 -2.09 -30.73 -15.87
C PRO A 514 -2.97 -29.80 -16.69
N LYS A 515 -2.43 -29.14 -17.70
CA LYS A 515 -3.26 -28.40 -18.65
C LYS A 515 -4.25 -29.39 -19.23
N ALA A 516 -5.54 -29.21 -18.98
CA ALA A 516 -6.56 -29.86 -19.74
C ALA A 516 -6.35 -29.44 -21.20
N THR A 517 -6.04 -30.39 -22.06
CA THR A 517 -5.95 -30.14 -23.49
C THR A 517 -7.37 -29.87 -24.02
N VAL A 518 -7.50 -29.20 -25.16
CA VAL A 518 -8.81 -29.03 -25.82
C VAL A 518 -9.50 -30.36 -26.06
N ASN A 519 -8.75 -31.46 -26.19
CA ASN A 519 -9.27 -32.81 -26.35
C ASN A 519 -9.82 -33.37 -25.03
N ASP A 520 -9.17 -33.13 -23.89
CA ASP A 520 -9.65 -33.57 -22.58
C ASP A 520 -10.97 -32.85 -22.23
N LEU A 521 -11.11 -31.58 -22.65
CA LEU A 521 -12.37 -30.81 -22.47
C LEU A 521 -13.49 -31.37 -23.37
N LYS A 522 -13.17 -31.87 -24.58
CA LYS A 522 -14.16 -32.52 -25.46
C LYS A 522 -14.57 -33.91 -24.99
N GLU A 523 -13.68 -34.68 -24.39
CA GLU A 523 -14.02 -35.95 -23.73
C GLU A 523 -14.93 -35.73 -22.51
N ILE A 524 -14.71 -34.67 -21.73
CA ILE A 524 -15.58 -34.29 -20.59
C ILE A 524 -16.98 -33.84 -21.06
N GLU A 525 -17.09 -33.22 -22.24
CA GLU A 525 -18.38 -32.83 -22.84
C GLU A 525 -19.14 -34.03 -23.46
N SER A 526 -18.47 -35.17 -23.69
CA SER A 526 -19.06 -36.37 -24.29
C SER A 526 -19.56 -37.42 -23.29
N HIS A 527 -19.34 -37.22 -22.01
CA HIS A 527 -19.85 -38.02 -20.89
C HIS A 527 -20.80 -37.22 -20.00
#